data_8372cbd2a50c65cf65eaab9becfdad7e
#
_entry.id   8372cbd2a50c65cf65eaab9becfdad7e
#
_cell.length_a   1.000
_cell.length_b   1.000
_cell.length_c   1.000
_cell.angle_alpha   90.00
_cell.angle_beta   90.00
_cell.angle_gamma   90.00
#
_symmetry.space_group_name_H-M   'P 1'
#
loop_
_entity.id
_entity.type
_entity.pdbx_description
1 polymer ?
#
loop_
_entity_poly.entity_id
_entity_poly.type
_entity_poly.pdbx_seq_one_letter_code
_entity_poly.pdbx_strand_id
1 'polypeptide(L)'
;SQAASGIASQGAQAGQLGSGLTQLADGVGQANTGLAKISNGLDDISNLLTEMGQATSIRGTGVFVPKDTLSDKAFKPAIDRYAIDQQTGLKFEVILKDDPYSPEAIQTVAAIKKTTANTIKGTPFEDSTVAYGGISSVNSDLNDTSKADFKRTVTVMLISLFVILAIMFRSLIMPLFMIGSLLLTYYTSMSIAELIFVNGLGYDGISWAVPFFGFVMLIALGIDYSIFLLDRFREETIKGLDTKEAMFLSMKKMGSVIITAAIILAGTFGAMMPSGVLSLVQIATIVITGLLLYGLIVLPLLIPAITVSFGKGVWWPFRSNAKK
;
A
#
# COMPACT_ATOMS: atom_id res chain seq x y z
N SER A 1 -65.98 28.62 -63.52
CA SER A 1 -64.52 28.41 -63.13
C SER A 1 -64.34 28.06 -61.64
N GLN A 2 -65.19 28.53 -60.74
CA GLN A 2 -65.07 28.21 -59.30
C GLN A 2 -65.35 26.73 -58.94
N ALA A 3 -66.28 26.07 -59.61
CA ALA A 3 -66.54 24.65 -59.39
C ALA A 3 -65.39 23.72 -59.81
N ALA A 4 -64.73 24.06 -60.90
CA ALA A 4 -63.57 23.28 -61.38
C ALA A 4 -62.35 23.34 -60.42
N SER A 5 -62.13 24.52 -59.85
CA SER A 5 -61.03 24.72 -58.86
C SER A 5 -61.35 24.00 -57.52
N GLY A 6 -62.64 23.93 -57.12
CA GLY A 6 -63.09 23.22 -55.95
C GLY A 6 -62.88 21.69 -56.09
N ILE A 7 -63.22 21.14 -57.28
CA ILE A 7 -63.04 19.70 -57.57
C ILE A 7 -61.51 19.34 -57.60
N ALA A 8 -60.69 20.23 -58.17
CA ALA A 8 -59.23 20.00 -58.19
C ALA A 8 -58.62 20.01 -56.80
N SER A 9 -59.08 20.91 -55.91
CA SER A 9 -58.66 20.98 -54.54
C SER A 9 -59.09 19.78 -53.69
N GLN A 10 -60.31 19.28 -53.92
CA GLN A 10 -60.82 18.05 -53.30
C GLN A 10 -60.04 16.81 -53.81
N GLY A 11 -59.67 16.75 -55.08
CA GLY A 11 -58.81 15.69 -55.63
C GLY A 11 -57.43 15.68 -54.99
N ALA A 12 -56.83 16.87 -54.80
CA ALA A 12 -55.53 16.97 -54.14
C ALA A 12 -55.61 16.55 -52.67
N GLN A 13 -56.65 16.91 -51.94
CA GLN A 13 -56.90 16.51 -50.54
C GLN A 13 -57.14 14.98 -50.46
N ALA A 14 -57.89 14.39 -51.36
CA ALA A 14 -58.08 12.97 -51.43
C ALA A 14 -56.75 12.20 -51.68
N GLY A 15 -55.89 12.77 -52.55
CA GLY A 15 -54.53 12.24 -52.77
C GLY A 15 -53.63 12.31 -51.53
N GLN A 16 -53.70 13.42 -50.80
CA GLN A 16 -52.99 13.55 -49.52
C GLN A 16 -53.49 12.55 -48.46
N LEU A 17 -54.82 12.37 -48.37
CA LEU A 17 -55.39 11.38 -47.47
C LEU A 17 -54.97 9.96 -47.84
N GLY A 18 -54.96 9.66 -49.13
CA GLY A 18 -54.47 8.34 -49.64
C GLY A 18 -53.00 8.11 -49.26
N SER A 19 -52.15 9.13 -49.44
CA SER A 19 -50.73 9.04 -49.04
C SER A 19 -50.60 8.86 -47.52
N GLY A 20 -51.39 9.60 -46.74
CA GLY A 20 -51.41 9.47 -45.28
C GLY A 20 -51.83 8.08 -44.79
N LEU A 21 -52.87 7.51 -45.45
CA LEU A 21 -53.31 6.13 -45.17
C LEU A 21 -52.24 5.09 -45.52
N THR A 22 -51.51 5.28 -46.61
CA THR A 22 -50.39 4.38 -46.96
C THR A 22 -49.26 4.47 -45.91
N GLN A 23 -48.90 5.67 -45.50
CA GLN A 23 -47.90 5.85 -44.45
C GLN A 23 -48.34 5.24 -43.10
N LEU A 24 -49.62 5.37 -42.77
CA LEU A 24 -50.17 4.72 -41.57
C LEU A 24 -50.15 3.19 -41.70
N ALA A 25 -50.50 2.64 -42.83
CA ALA A 25 -50.42 1.19 -43.09
C ALA A 25 -49.00 0.67 -42.96
N ASP A 26 -48.01 1.39 -43.51
CA ASP A 26 -46.59 1.07 -43.40
C ASP A 26 -46.14 1.18 -41.94
N GLY A 27 -46.56 2.21 -41.22
CA GLY A 27 -46.27 2.41 -39.79
C GLY A 27 -46.86 1.26 -38.92
N VAL A 28 -48.08 0.82 -39.21
CA VAL A 28 -48.69 -0.32 -38.53
C VAL A 28 -47.94 -1.61 -38.85
N GLY A 29 -47.50 -1.80 -40.11
CA GLY A 29 -46.69 -2.92 -40.52
C GLY A 29 -45.31 -2.99 -39.76
N GLN A 30 -44.68 -1.83 -39.63
CA GLN A 30 -43.45 -1.70 -38.85
C GLN A 30 -43.66 -1.98 -37.36
N ALA A 31 -44.74 -1.45 -36.79
CA ALA A 31 -45.14 -1.68 -35.39
C ALA A 31 -45.43 -3.16 -35.13
N ASN A 32 -46.12 -3.86 -36.06
CA ASN A 32 -46.38 -5.30 -35.96
C ASN A 32 -45.06 -6.14 -36.03
N THR A 33 -44.15 -5.74 -36.91
CA THR A 33 -42.81 -6.37 -36.98
C THR A 33 -42.03 -6.11 -35.68
N GLY A 34 -42.11 -4.91 -35.09
CA GLY A 34 -41.50 -4.57 -33.81
C GLY A 34 -42.09 -5.40 -32.65
N LEU A 35 -43.41 -5.57 -32.61
CA LEU A 35 -44.11 -6.40 -31.63
C LEU A 35 -43.69 -7.88 -31.74
N ALA A 36 -43.56 -8.40 -32.96
CA ALA A 36 -43.09 -9.78 -33.18
C ALA A 36 -41.66 -9.99 -32.65
N LYS A 37 -40.76 -9.00 -32.87
CA LYS A 37 -39.42 -9.02 -32.31
C LYS A 37 -39.41 -8.96 -30.78
N ILE A 38 -40.27 -8.16 -30.17
CA ILE A 38 -40.44 -8.06 -28.73
C ILE A 38 -40.98 -9.40 -28.18
N SER A 39 -41.97 -10.01 -28.81
CA SER A 39 -42.52 -11.33 -28.42
C SER A 39 -41.43 -12.38 -28.41
N ASN A 40 -40.65 -12.47 -29.49
CA ASN A 40 -39.56 -13.43 -29.59
C ASN A 40 -38.49 -13.17 -28.50
N GLY A 41 -38.15 -11.91 -28.25
CA GLY A 41 -37.23 -11.55 -27.19
C GLY A 41 -37.75 -11.90 -25.79
N LEU A 42 -39.06 -11.77 -25.54
CA LEU A 42 -39.69 -12.20 -24.29
C LEU A 42 -39.69 -13.71 -24.12
N ASP A 43 -39.89 -14.47 -25.21
CA ASP A 43 -39.79 -15.94 -25.21
C ASP A 43 -38.37 -16.37 -24.89
N ASP A 44 -37.35 -15.74 -25.49
CA ASP A 44 -35.95 -15.99 -25.20
C ASP A 44 -35.61 -15.69 -23.73
N ILE A 45 -36.10 -14.59 -23.20
CA ILE A 45 -35.92 -14.23 -21.75
C ILE A 45 -36.61 -15.24 -20.85
N SER A 46 -37.84 -15.70 -21.21
CA SER A 46 -38.59 -16.70 -20.45
C SER A 46 -37.87 -18.04 -20.41
N ASN A 47 -37.31 -18.47 -21.53
CA ASN A 47 -36.51 -19.67 -21.63
C ASN A 47 -35.25 -19.57 -20.80
N LEU A 48 -34.54 -18.42 -20.89
CA LEU A 48 -33.35 -18.11 -20.09
C LEU A 48 -33.65 -18.16 -18.59
N LEU A 49 -34.74 -17.53 -18.13
CA LEU A 49 -35.16 -17.52 -16.72
C LEU A 49 -35.52 -18.94 -16.24
N THR A 50 -36.12 -19.78 -17.12
CA THR A 50 -36.43 -21.15 -16.81
C THR A 50 -35.17 -21.98 -16.65
N GLU A 51 -34.20 -21.84 -17.55
CA GLU A 51 -32.88 -22.48 -17.43
C GLU A 51 -32.13 -22.01 -16.20
N MET A 52 -32.17 -20.71 -15.90
CA MET A 52 -31.62 -20.14 -14.66
C MET A 52 -32.23 -20.78 -13.41
N GLY A 53 -33.55 -20.95 -13.40
CA GLY A 53 -34.26 -21.55 -12.25
C GLY A 53 -33.92 -23.03 -12.03
N GLN A 54 -33.53 -23.74 -13.08
CA GLN A 54 -33.13 -25.15 -13.01
C GLN A 54 -31.64 -25.38 -12.80
N ALA A 55 -30.81 -24.35 -12.98
CA ALA A 55 -29.35 -24.46 -12.89
C ALA A 55 -28.90 -24.56 -11.44
N THR A 56 -28.33 -25.70 -11.07
CA THR A 56 -27.69 -25.92 -9.76
C THR A 56 -26.45 -25.10 -9.55
N SER A 57 -25.83 -24.58 -10.60
CA SER A 57 -24.62 -23.73 -10.57
C SER A 57 -24.85 -22.33 -9.99
N ILE A 58 -26.08 -21.80 -10.04
CA ILE A 58 -26.43 -20.46 -9.50
C ILE A 58 -26.25 -20.38 -7.97
N ARG A 59 -26.44 -21.50 -7.25
CA ARG A 59 -26.35 -21.53 -5.79
C ARG A 59 -24.95 -21.26 -5.25
N GLY A 60 -23.91 -21.37 -6.09
CA GLY A 60 -22.53 -21.13 -5.67
C GLY A 60 -21.89 -19.87 -6.23
N THR A 61 -22.25 -19.44 -7.44
CA THR A 61 -21.52 -18.36 -8.15
C THR A 61 -22.36 -17.12 -8.47
N GLY A 62 -23.71 -17.21 -8.37
CA GLY A 62 -24.60 -16.09 -8.72
C GLY A 62 -24.65 -15.76 -10.22
N VAL A 63 -23.92 -16.48 -11.07
CA VAL A 63 -23.84 -16.26 -12.52
C VAL A 63 -24.30 -17.50 -13.27
N PHE A 64 -25.25 -17.30 -14.19
CA PHE A 64 -25.74 -18.35 -15.11
C PHE A 64 -25.34 -18.00 -16.53
N VAL A 65 -24.76 -18.96 -17.24
CA VAL A 65 -24.46 -18.89 -18.66
C VAL A 65 -25.14 -20.09 -19.34
N PRO A 66 -26.11 -19.86 -20.25
CA PRO A 66 -26.74 -20.94 -21.00
C PRO A 66 -25.70 -21.75 -21.78
N LYS A 67 -25.90 -23.04 -21.88
CA LYS A 67 -24.95 -23.94 -22.57
C LYS A 67 -24.72 -23.56 -24.04
N ASP A 68 -25.74 -23.09 -24.70
CA ASP A 68 -25.68 -22.71 -26.12
C ASP A 68 -25.06 -21.34 -26.35
N THR A 69 -25.05 -20.49 -25.33
CA THR A 69 -24.52 -19.11 -25.38
C THR A 69 -23.01 -19.09 -25.65
N LEU A 70 -22.28 -20.06 -25.13
CA LEU A 70 -20.82 -20.17 -25.36
C LEU A 70 -20.49 -20.55 -26.82
N SER A 71 -21.45 -21.11 -27.52
CA SER A 71 -21.33 -21.49 -28.95
C SER A 71 -21.73 -20.36 -29.89
N ASP A 72 -22.38 -19.31 -29.41
CA ASP A 72 -22.83 -18.19 -30.23
C ASP A 72 -21.63 -17.32 -30.66
N LYS A 73 -21.61 -16.95 -31.95
CA LYS A 73 -20.60 -16.03 -32.51
C LYS A 73 -20.54 -14.69 -31.82
N ALA A 74 -21.63 -14.24 -31.22
CA ALA A 74 -21.69 -12.99 -30.45
C ALA A 74 -20.87 -13.03 -29.14
N PHE A 75 -20.72 -14.24 -28.54
CA PHE A 75 -19.95 -14.42 -27.30
C PHE A 75 -18.47 -14.73 -27.55
N LYS A 76 -18.10 -15.09 -28.79
CA LYS A 76 -16.70 -15.37 -29.11
C LYS A 76 -15.71 -14.27 -28.72
N PRO A 77 -15.98 -12.96 -28.95
CA PRO A 77 -15.07 -11.90 -28.48
C PRO A 77 -14.92 -11.85 -26.96
N ALA A 78 -15.97 -12.17 -26.20
CA ALA A 78 -15.92 -12.24 -24.75
C ALA A 78 -15.10 -13.45 -24.27
N ILE A 79 -15.33 -14.63 -24.90
CA ILE A 79 -14.53 -15.81 -24.59
C ILE A 79 -13.07 -15.57 -24.91
N ASP A 80 -12.75 -15.03 -26.09
CA ASP A 80 -11.36 -14.71 -26.49
C ASP A 80 -10.69 -13.69 -25.56
N ARG A 81 -11.46 -12.83 -24.90
CA ARG A 81 -10.95 -11.86 -23.93
C ARG A 81 -10.64 -12.46 -22.56
N TYR A 82 -11.45 -13.40 -22.10
CA TYR A 82 -11.38 -13.96 -20.76
C TYR A 82 -10.79 -15.36 -20.71
N ALA A 83 -10.85 -16.14 -21.80
CA ALA A 83 -10.17 -17.42 -21.92
C ALA A 83 -8.74 -17.22 -22.41
N ILE A 84 -7.79 -17.87 -21.74
CA ILE A 84 -6.37 -17.85 -22.07
C ILE A 84 -5.87 -19.28 -22.35
N ASP A 85 -4.69 -19.39 -22.94
CA ASP A 85 -4.02 -20.67 -23.21
C ASP A 85 -4.91 -21.70 -23.92
N GLN A 86 -5.49 -21.31 -25.07
CA GLN A 86 -6.37 -22.15 -25.86
C GLN A 86 -7.60 -22.66 -25.07
N GLN A 87 -8.16 -21.80 -24.22
CA GLN A 87 -9.32 -22.07 -23.36
C GLN A 87 -9.04 -23.03 -22.17
N THR A 88 -7.80 -23.25 -21.82
CA THR A 88 -7.44 -24.02 -20.62
C THR A 88 -7.38 -23.16 -19.35
N GLY A 89 -7.42 -21.83 -19.48
CA GLY A 89 -7.42 -20.88 -18.36
C GLY A 89 -8.47 -19.79 -18.51
N LEU A 90 -8.85 -19.19 -17.38
CA LEU A 90 -9.76 -18.05 -17.31
C LEU A 90 -9.07 -16.85 -16.67
N LYS A 91 -9.26 -15.68 -17.26
CA LYS A 91 -8.76 -14.39 -16.74
C LYS A 91 -9.93 -13.55 -16.27
N PHE A 92 -9.85 -13.06 -15.04
CA PHE A 92 -10.80 -12.10 -14.48
C PHE A 92 -10.09 -10.78 -14.20
N GLU A 93 -10.74 -9.65 -14.51
CA GLU A 93 -10.28 -8.33 -14.15
C GLU A 93 -11.13 -7.82 -12.98
N VAL A 94 -10.47 -7.52 -11.85
CA VAL A 94 -11.12 -6.95 -10.66
C VAL A 94 -10.58 -5.53 -10.50
N ILE A 95 -11.46 -4.54 -10.65
CA ILE A 95 -11.12 -3.13 -10.48
C ILE A 95 -11.41 -2.77 -9.02
N LEU A 96 -10.36 -2.41 -8.27
CA LEU A 96 -10.49 -1.93 -6.91
C LEU A 96 -10.85 -0.44 -6.91
N LYS A 97 -11.61 -0.02 -5.90
CA LYS A 97 -11.99 1.39 -5.70
C LYS A 97 -10.84 2.20 -5.09
N ASP A 98 -10.03 1.53 -4.26
CA ASP A 98 -9.01 2.16 -3.45
C ASP A 98 -7.70 2.35 -4.22
N ASP A 99 -6.86 3.28 -3.77
CA ASP A 99 -5.53 3.50 -4.33
C ASP A 99 -4.70 2.19 -4.28
N PRO A 100 -4.05 1.76 -5.37
CA PRO A 100 -3.28 0.51 -5.41
C PRO A 100 -2.18 0.38 -4.36
N TYR A 101 -1.73 1.48 -3.79
CA TYR A 101 -0.68 1.54 -2.76
C TYR A 101 -1.24 1.64 -1.35
N SER A 102 -2.56 1.78 -1.19
CA SER A 102 -3.21 1.91 0.11
C SER A 102 -3.26 0.58 0.87
N PRO A 103 -3.25 0.63 2.21
CA PRO A 103 -3.46 -0.55 3.06
C PRO A 103 -4.77 -1.27 2.77
N GLU A 104 -5.82 -0.53 2.40
CA GLU A 104 -7.17 -1.04 2.08
C GLU A 104 -7.14 -1.90 0.81
N ALA A 105 -6.46 -1.42 -0.24
CA ALA A 105 -6.27 -2.20 -1.47
C ALA A 105 -5.50 -3.50 -1.21
N ILE A 106 -4.45 -3.45 -0.38
CA ILE A 106 -3.67 -4.63 0.02
C ILE A 106 -4.55 -5.64 0.78
N GLN A 107 -5.37 -5.18 1.72
CA GLN A 107 -6.31 -6.03 2.46
C GLN A 107 -7.37 -6.63 1.55
N THR A 108 -7.89 -5.85 0.60
CA THR A 108 -8.87 -6.31 -0.38
C THR A 108 -8.28 -7.41 -1.26
N VAL A 109 -7.05 -7.27 -1.74
CA VAL A 109 -6.35 -8.31 -2.49
C VAL A 109 -6.16 -9.58 -1.66
N ALA A 110 -5.77 -9.44 -0.39
CA ALA A 110 -5.65 -10.59 0.52
C ALA A 110 -6.99 -11.30 0.73
N ALA A 111 -8.08 -10.54 0.86
CA ALA A 111 -9.44 -11.08 0.95
C ALA A 111 -9.85 -11.82 -0.34
N ILE A 112 -9.55 -11.25 -1.51
CA ILE A 112 -9.79 -11.90 -2.82
C ILE A 112 -9.03 -13.23 -2.90
N LYS A 113 -7.74 -13.25 -2.58
CA LYS A 113 -6.92 -14.47 -2.57
C LYS A 113 -7.53 -15.55 -1.68
N LYS A 114 -7.92 -15.18 -0.46
CA LYS A 114 -8.55 -16.10 0.51
C LYS A 114 -9.90 -16.59 0.04
N THR A 115 -10.75 -15.71 -0.50
CA THR A 115 -12.08 -16.06 -1.00
C THR A 115 -11.97 -17.02 -2.19
N THR A 116 -11.12 -16.70 -3.16
CA THR A 116 -10.88 -17.58 -4.33
C THR A 116 -10.42 -18.95 -3.88
N ALA A 117 -9.39 -19.02 -3.01
CA ALA A 117 -8.89 -20.30 -2.51
C ALA A 117 -9.96 -21.14 -1.78
N ASN A 118 -10.92 -20.50 -1.11
CA ASN A 118 -12.02 -21.21 -0.46
C ASN A 118 -13.12 -21.60 -1.44
N THR A 119 -13.39 -20.77 -2.45
CA THR A 119 -14.48 -21.00 -3.43
C THR A 119 -14.15 -22.13 -4.38
N ILE A 120 -12.89 -22.31 -4.78
CA ILE A 120 -12.48 -23.38 -5.70
C ILE A 120 -12.45 -24.77 -5.03
N LYS A 121 -12.40 -24.86 -3.70
CA LYS A 121 -12.41 -26.13 -2.96
C LYS A 121 -13.70 -26.91 -3.24
N GLY A 122 -13.58 -28.19 -3.51
CA GLY A 122 -14.72 -29.05 -3.84
C GLY A 122 -15.33 -28.79 -5.23
N THR A 123 -14.69 -27.98 -6.06
CA THR A 123 -15.10 -27.73 -7.44
C THR A 123 -14.12 -28.39 -8.42
N PRO A 124 -14.48 -28.52 -9.72
CA PRO A 124 -13.55 -29.01 -10.73
C PRO A 124 -12.27 -28.17 -10.90
N PHE A 125 -12.21 -26.99 -10.27
CA PHE A 125 -11.07 -26.08 -10.31
C PHE A 125 -10.16 -26.20 -9.08
N GLU A 126 -10.38 -27.17 -8.18
CA GLU A 126 -9.60 -27.30 -6.94
C GLU A 126 -8.10 -27.47 -7.21
N ASP A 127 -7.76 -28.26 -8.25
CA ASP A 127 -6.38 -28.51 -8.66
C ASP A 127 -5.83 -27.45 -9.65
N SER A 128 -6.60 -26.38 -9.92
CA SER A 128 -6.18 -25.34 -10.87
C SER A 128 -5.16 -24.40 -10.25
N THR A 129 -4.18 -23.97 -11.04
CA THR A 129 -3.24 -22.93 -10.62
C THR A 129 -3.91 -21.56 -10.71
N VAL A 130 -4.01 -20.87 -9.57
CA VAL A 130 -4.55 -19.51 -9.51
C VAL A 130 -3.39 -18.52 -9.41
N ALA A 131 -3.27 -17.63 -10.39
CA ALA A 131 -2.29 -16.56 -10.41
C ALA A 131 -3.00 -15.21 -10.22
N TYR A 132 -2.36 -14.32 -9.46
CA TYR A 132 -2.86 -12.96 -9.22
C TYR A 132 -1.87 -11.96 -9.80
N GLY A 133 -2.37 -10.97 -10.56
CA GLY A 133 -1.55 -9.96 -11.20
C GLY A 133 -2.12 -8.55 -10.98
N GLY A 134 -1.38 -7.55 -11.48
CA GLY A 134 -1.75 -6.14 -11.35
C GLY A 134 -1.05 -5.45 -10.19
N ILE A 135 -1.10 -4.11 -10.21
CA ILE A 135 -0.34 -3.25 -9.29
C ILE A 135 -0.67 -3.56 -7.82
N SER A 136 -1.96 -3.67 -7.47
CA SER A 136 -2.38 -3.96 -6.10
C SER A 136 -1.94 -5.34 -5.63
N SER A 137 -1.92 -6.36 -6.52
CA SER A 137 -1.42 -7.70 -6.17
C SER A 137 0.07 -7.69 -5.91
N VAL A 138 0.86 -7.01 -6.76
CA VAL A 138 2.31 -6.85 -6.57
C VAL A 138 2.59 -6.13 -5.25
N ASN A 139 1.86 -5.06 -4.94
CA ASN A 139 2.01 -4.35 -3.66
C ASN A 139 1.63 -5.22 -2.45
N SER A 140 0.61 -6.08 -2.58
CA SER A 140 0.27 -7.06 -1.54
C SER A 140 1.40 -8.07 -1.30
N ASP A 141 1.99 -8.62 -2.37
CA ASP A 141 3.09 -9.58 -2.27
C ASP A 141 4.36 -8.92 -1.71
N LEU A 142 4.65 -7.68 -2.12
CA LEU A 142 5.76 -6.90 -1.58
C LEU A 142 5.56 -6.55 -0.10
N ASN A 143 4.33 -6.23 0.32
CA ASN A 143 4.01 -5.99 1.73
C ASN A 143 4.24 -7.25 2.58
N ASP A 144 3.80 -8.42 2.12
CA ASP A 144 3.96 -9.67 2.84
C ASP A 144 5.44 -10.08 2.93
N THR A 145 6.17 -9.96 1.81
CA THR A 145 7.62 -10.16 1.76
C THR A 145 8.35 -9.19 2.68
N SER A 146 7.99 -7.89 2.61
CA SER A 146 8.59 -6.85 3.45
C SER A 146 8.38 -7.11 4.94
N LYS A 147 7.19 -7.56 5.36
CA LYS A 147 6.93 -7.90 6.76
C LYS A 147 7.79 -9.06 7.26
N ALA A 148 7.96 -10.10 6.44
CA ALA A 148 8.79 -11.25 6.78
C ALA A 148 10.28 -10.86 6.83
N ASP A 149 10.74 -10.14 5.82
CA ASP A 149 12.11 -9.67 5.72
C ASP A 149 12.44 -8.61 6.76
N PHE A 150 11.48 -7.74 7.10
CA PHE A 150 11.65 -6.73 8.15
C PHE A 150 12.05 -7.37 9.47
N LYS A 151 11.28 -8.37 9.93
CA LYS A 151 11.59 -9.05 11.19
C LYS A 151 12.98 -9.68 11.17
N ARG A 152 13.34 -10.37 10.07
CA ARG A 152 14.64 -11.02 9.93
C ARG A 152 15.78 -10.00 9.86
N THR A 153 15.64 -8.98 9.01
CA THR A 153 16.66 -7.94 8.81
C THR A 153 16.87 -7.12 10.06
N VAL A 154 15.81 -6.69 10.74
CA VAL A 154 15.90 -5.96 12.02
C VAL A 154 16.65 -6.80 13.05
N THR A 155 16.31 -8.08 13.20
CA THR A 155 16.97 -8.95 14.17
C THR A 155 18.47 -9.09 13.89
N VAL A 156 18.82 -9.40 12.63
CA VAL A 156 20.23 -9.55 12.23
C VAL A 156 20.99 -8.22 12.40
N MET A 157 20.38 -7.11 11.97
CA MET A 157 20.98 -5.77 12.07
C MET A 157 21.22 -5.37 13.52
N LEU A 158 20.23 -5.53 14.40
CA LEU A 158 20.38 -5.18 15.82
C LEU A 158 21.41 -6.04 16.54
N ILE A 159 21.45 -7.35 16.25
CA ILE A 159 22.48 -8.25 16.81
C ILE A 159 23.87 -7.86 16.32
N SER A 160 24.04 -7.65 15.01
CA SER A 160 25.32 -7.25 14.43
C SER A 160 25.80 -5.92 14.98
N LEU A 161 24.90 -4.95 15.06
CA LEU A 161 25.15 -3.61 15.61
C LEU A 161 25.57 -3.72 17.10
N PHE A 162 24.83 -4.50 17.88
CA PHE A 162 25.15 -4.75 19.28
C PHE A 162 26.54 -5.34 19.45
N VAL A 163 26.89 -6.35 18.66
CA VAL A 163 28.21 -7.00 18.72
C VAL A 163 29.35 -6.03 18.36
N ILE A 164 29.18 -5.29 17.26
CA ILE A 164 30.17 -4.29 16.81
C ILE A 164 30.39 -3.21 17.90
N LEU A 165 29.31 -2.66 18.42
CA LEU A 165 29.39 -1.63 19.47
C LEU A 165 29.95 -2.18 20.78
N ALA A 166 29.62 -3.41 21.15
CA ALA A 166 30.15 -4.06 22.36
C ALA A 166 31.68 -4.24 22.27
N ILE A 167 32.20 -4.61 21.10
CA ILE A 167 33.63 -4.70 20.85
C ILE A 167 34.29 -3.32 20.88
N MET A 168 33.68 -2.35 20.19
CA MET A 168 34.22 -0.99 20.06
C MET A 168 34.30 -0.27 21.41
N PHE A 169 33.23 -0.31 22.20
CA PHE A 169 33.19 0.36 23.51
C PHE A 169 33.72 -0.49 24.65
N ARG A 170 33.98 -1.77 24.43
CA ARG A 170 34.33 -2.74 25.47
C ARG A 170 33.33 -2.69 26.64
N SER A 171 32.06 -2.69 26.31
CA SER A 171 30.94 -2.61 27.24
C SER A 171 29.74 -3.33 26.63
N LEU A 172 28.90 -3.97 27.44
CA LEU A 172 27.63 -4.52 27.02
C LEU A 172 26.46 -3.55 27.33
N ILE A 173 26.66 -2.68 28.30
CA ILE A 173 25.61 -1.74 28.73
C ILE A 173 25.46 -0.57 27.75
N MET A 174 26.57 -0.02 27.25
CA MET A 174 26.51 1.10 26.29
C MET A 174 25.72 0.77 25.03
N PRO A 175 26.00 -0.31 24.28
CA PRO A 175 25.21 -0.69 23.11
C PRO A 175 23.74 -0.88 23.41
N LEU A 176 23.41 -1.44 24.56
CA LEU A 176 22.02 -1.73 24.94
C LEU A 176 21.18 -0.46 25.03
N PHE A 177 21.63 0.56 25.75
CA PHE A 177 20.86 1.80 25.85
C PHE A 177 20.96 2.67 24.58
N MET A 178 22.06 2.59 23.80
CA MET A 178 22.16 3.22 22.49
C MET A 178 21.07 2.70 21.53
N ILE A 179 21.01 1.37 21.38
CA ILE A 179 20.03 0.70 20.54
C ILE A 179 18.61 0.95 21.08
N GLY A 180 18.41 0.84 22.39
CA GLY A 180 17.12 1.10 23.02
C GLY A 180 16.61 2.52 22.78
N SER A 181 17.50 3.52 22.86
CA SER A 181 17.15 4.93 22.59
C SER A 181 16.82 5.16 21.11
N LEU A 182 17.50 4.50 20.18
CA LEU A 182 17.20 4.56 18.76
C LEU A 182 15.85 3.89 18.43
N LEU A 183 15.55 2.75 19.04
CA LEU A 183 14.25 2.10 18.89
C LEU A 183 13.12 3.01 19.41
N LEU A 184 13.30 3.62 20.57
CA LEU A 184 12.36 4.59 21.12
C LEU A 184 12.13 5.74 20.12
N THR A 185 13.21 6.29 19.57
CA THR A 185 13.14 7.38 18.58
C THR A 185 12.41 6.94 17.32
N TYR A 186 12.70 5.75 16.81
CA TYR A 186 12.02 5.22 15.62
C TYR A 186 10.50 5.11 15.84
N TYR A 187 10.06 4.47 16.92
CA TYR A 187 8.63 4.33 17.19
C TYR A 187 7.94 5.68 17.42
N THR A 188 8.61 6.61 18.10
CA THR A 188 8.09 7.98 18.27
C THR A 188 7.96 8.70 16.93
N SER A 189 8.96 8.59 16.05
CA SER A 189 8.94 9.22 14.73
C SER A 189 7.89 8.60 13.82
N MET A 190 7.69 7.29 13.92
CA MET A 190 6.64 6.58 13.20
C MET A 190 5.24 7.05 13.63
N SER A 191 5.02 7.17 14.95
CA SER A 191 3.75 7.69 15.49
C SER A 191 3.49 9.14 15.08
N ILE A 192 4.53 9.98 15.03
CA ILE A 192 4.40 11.37 14.55
C ILE A 192 4.07 11.40 13.06
N ALA A 193 4.69 10.54 12.26
CA ALA A 193 4.37 10.44 10.83
C ALA A 193 2.93 9.96 10.62
N GLU A 194 2.46 8.97 11.39
CA GLU A 194 1.08 8.51 11.35
C GLU A 194 0.10 9.63 11.73
N LEU A 195 0.41 10.39 12.78
CA LEU A 195 -0.38 11.55 13.18
C LEU A 195 -0.47 12.60 12.07
N ILE A 196 0.64 12.89 11.37
CA ILE A 196 0.66 13.87 10.28
C ILE A 196 -0.12 13.36 9.06
N PHE A 197 0.20 12.15 8.58
CA PHE A 197 -0.34 11.68 7.30
C PHE A 197 -1.76 11.16 7.44
N VAL A 198 -2.07 10.38 8.44
CA VAL A 198 -3.41 9.79 8.62
C VAL A 198 -4.36 10.80 9.25
N ASN A 199 -4.01 11.34 10.42
CA ASN A 199 -4.93 12.20 11.16
C ASN A 199 -4.94 13.65 10.64
N GLY A 200 -3.78 14.17 10.20
CA GLY A 200 -3.64 15.55 9.74
C GLY A 200 -3.99 15.76 8.27
N LEU A 201 -3.49 14.91 7.40
CA LEU A 201 -3.64 15.02 5.95
C LEU A 201 -4.73 14.11 5.36
N GLY A 202 -5.29 13.17 6.16
CA GLY A 202 -6.41 12.32 5.75
C GLY A 202 -6.02 11.22 4.75
N TYR A 203 -4.77 10.79 4.73
CA TYR A 203 -4.37 9.61 3.95
C TYR A 203 -4.86 8.33 4.64
N ASP A 204 -5.14 7.30 3.85
CA ASP A 204 -5.67 6.01 4.33
C ASP A 204 -4.65 5.22 5.19
N GLY A 205 -3.36 5.61 5.18
CA GLY A 205 -2.35 4.96 6.01
C GLY A 205 -0.91 5.28 5.60
N ILE A 206 0.01 4.55 6.22
CA ILE A 206 1.43 4.59 5.90
C ILE A 206 1.75 3.49 4.88
N SER A 207 2.46 3.83 3.80
CA SER A 207 2.87 2.88 2.77
C SER A 207 3.70 1.73 3.35
N TRP A 208 3.50 0.52 2.84
CA TRP A 208 4.16 -0.71 3.30
C TRP A 208 5.69 -0.63 3.36
N ALA A 209 6.30 0.15 2.48
CA ALA A 209 7.75 0.31 2.39
C ALA A 209 8.34 1.18 3.52
N VAL A 210 7.53 2.10 4.05
CA VAL A 210 7.99 3.15 4.97
C VAL A 210 8.51 2.59 6.30
N PRO A 211 7.85 1.63 6.96
CA PRO A 211 8.37 1.07 8.22
C PRO A 211 9.75 0.45 8.06
N PHE A 212 9.98 -0.29 6.96
CA PHE A 212 11.25 -0.96 6.71
C PHE A 212 12.37 0.05 6.41
N PHE A 213 12.20 0.88 5.39
CA PHE A 213 13.25 1.83 4.99
C PHE A 213 13.48 2.92 6.04
N GLY A 214 12.42 3.43 6.66
CA GLY A 214 12.53 4.40 7.74
C GLY A 214 13.31 3.86 8.93
N PHE A 215 13.09 2.60 9.31
CA PHE A 215 13.84 1.93 10.36
C PHE A 215 15.32 1.82 10.03
N VAL A 216 15.65 1.23 8.87
CA VAL A 216 17.04 1.01 8.46
C VAL A 216 17.81 2.33 8.37
N MET A 217 17.21 3.35 7.74
CA MET A 217 17.84 4.65 7.59
C MET A 217 18.04 5.36 8.93
N LEU A 218 17.02 5.36 9.78
CA LEU A 218 17.11 6.05 11.07
C LEU A 218 18.11 5.40 12.01
N ILE A 219 18.16 4.07 12.07
CA ILE A 219 19.15 3.35 12.89
C ILE A 219 20.57 3.59 12.36
N ALA A 220 20.77 3.46 11.03
CA ALA A 220 22.09 3.66 10.44
C ALA A 220 22.64 5.07 10.65
N LEU A 221 21.82 6.10 10.46
CA LEU A 221 22.23 7.49 10.60
C LEU A 221 22.27 7.95 12.06
N GLY A 222 21.34 7.46 12.88
CA GLY A 222 21.23 7.86 14.29
C GLY A 222 22.34 7.27 15.16
N ILE A 223 22.80 6.06 14.86
CA ILE A 223 23.85 5.42 15.65
C ILE A 223 25.16 6.21 15.64
N ASP A 224 25.50 6.82 14.51
CA ASP A 224 26.72 7.59 14.35
C ASP A 224 26.81 8.74 15.36
N TYR A 225 25.69 9.41 15.65
CA TYR A 225 25.66 10.48 16.65
C TYR A 225 25.98 9.98 18.04
N SER A 226 25.48 8.82 18.42
CA SER A 226 25.82 8.17 19.68
C SER A 226 27.27 7.75 19.75
N ILE A 227 27.80 7.23 18.66
CA ILE A 227 29.21 6.82 18.57
C ILE A 227 30.10 8.03 18.81
N PHE A 228 29.88 9.16 18.13
CA PHE A 228 30.66 10.38 18.32
C PHE A 228 30.64 10.87 19.77
N LEU A 229 29.47 10.91 20.41
CA LEU A 229 29.33 11.37 21.80
C LEU A 229 30.03 10.42 22.77
N LEU A 230 29.76 9.10 22.64
CA LEU A 230 30.23 8.11 23.61
C LEU A 230 31.70 7.76 23.42
N ASP A 231 32.23 7.85 22.22
CA ASP A 231 33.67 7.73 21.99
C ASP A 231 34.44 8.89 22.66
N ARG A 232 33.91 10.11 22.52
CA ARG A 232 34.47 11.25 23.24
C ARG A 232 34.34 11.09 24.75
N PHE A 233 33.22 10.61 25.25
CA PHE A 233 33.01 10.29 26.64
C PHE A 233 34.04 9.26 27.15
N ARG A 234 34.31 8.23 26.38
CA ARG A 234 35.32 7.23 26.69
C ARG A 234 36.71 7.86 26.76
N GLU A 235 37.06 8.71 25.79
CA GLU A 235 38.36 9.39 25.77
C GLU A 235 38.57 10.26 27.05
N GLU A 236 37.56 11.04 27.44
CA GLU A 236 37.66 11.90 28.64
C GLU A 236 37.69 11.07 29.95
N THR A 237 36.99 9.93 29.98
CA THR A 237 37.05 8.98 31.10
C THR A 237 38.46 8.34 31.26
N ILE A 238 39.11 8.00 30.14
CA ILE A 238 40.46 7.44 30.12
C ILE A 238 41.48 8.47 30.64
N LYS A 239 41.25 9.79 30.43
CA LYS A 239 42.06 10.88 30.99
C LYS A 239 41.90 11.05 32.50
N GLY A 240 41.00 10.30 33.13
CA GLY A 240 40.79 10.26 34.57
C GLY A 240 39.68 11.15 35.11
N LEU A 241 38.85 11.76 34.22
CA LEU A 241 37.69 12.51 34.64
C LEU A 241 36.61 11.59 35.21
N ASP A 242 35.85 12.07 36.19
CA ASP A 242 34.67 11.36 36.69
C ASP A 242 33.59 11.29 35.61
N THR A 243 32.70 10.26 35.72
CA THR A 243 31.68 9.99 34.74
C THR A 243 30.83 11.21 34.39
N LYS A 244 30.43 12.00 35.37
CA LYS A 244 29.60 13.21 35.17
C LYS A 244 30.38 14.32 34.44
N GLU A 245 31.60 14.56 34.83
CA GLU A 245 32.47 15.59 34.23
C GLU A 245 32.88 15.20 32.80
N ALA A 246 33.26 13.93 32.59
CA ALA A 246 33.58 13.38 31.27
C ALA A 246 32.41 13.53 30.32
N MET A 247 31.18 13.20 30.76
CA MET A 247 29.97 13.29 29.92
C MET A 247 29.66 14.77 29.59
N PHE A 248 29.71 15.66 30.58
CA PHE A 248 29.48 17.11 30.37
C PHE A 248 30.47 17.72 29.35
N LEU A 249 31.77 17.37 29.50
CA LEU A 249 32.80 17.86 28.59
C LEU A 249 32.61 17.29 27.16
N SER A 250 32.22 16.05 27.07
CA SER A 250 31.94 15.42 25.78
C SER A 250 30.74 16.04 25.05
N MET A 251 29.66 16.31 25.77
CA MET A 251 28.52 17.04 25.23
C MET A 251 28.90 18.46 24.79
N LYS A 252 29.69 19.18 25.58
CA LYS A 252 30.16 20.53 25.21
C LYS A 252 30.99 20.51 23.92
N LYS A 253 31.82 19.48 23.72
CA LYS A 253 32.68 19.36 22.52
C LYS A 253 31.95 18.83 21.28
N MET A 254 31.06 17.87 21.48
CA MET A 254 30.42 17.17 20.37
C MET A 254 29.01 17.68 20.04
N GLY A 255 28.37 18.42 20.97
CA GLY A 255 26.98 18.84 20.79
C GLY A 255 26.74 19.68 19.55
N SER A 256 27.60 20.66 19.25
CA SER A 256 27.49 21.48 18.06
C SER A 256 27.66 20.65 16.76
N VAL A 257 28.58 19.69 16.76
CA VAL A 257 28.84 18.81 15.62
C VAL A 257 27.61 17.96 15.33
N ILE A 258 27.04 17.35 16.36
CA ILE A 258 25.86 16.49 16.27
C ILE A 258 24.64 17.28 15.77
N ILE A 259 24.39 18.46 16.36
CA ILE A 259 23.26 19.31 15.95
C ILE A 259 23.42 19.75 14.48
N THR A 260 24.62 20.18 14.10
CA THR A 260 24.88 20.59 12.71
C THR A 260 24.69 19.43 11.75
N ALA A 261 25.20 18.25 12.08
CA ALA A 261 25.01 17.05 11.25
C ALA A 261 23.53 16.65 11.15
N ALA A 262 22.77 16.72 12.25
CA ALA A 262 21.34 16.44 12.24
C ALA A 262 20.56 17.40 11.31
N ILE A 263 20.88 18.69 11.34
CA ILE A 263 20.25 19.71 10.49
C ILE A 263 20.61 19.47 9.01
N ILE A 264 21.87 19.19 8.71
CA ILE A 264 22.32 18.93 7.33
C ILE A 264 21.60 17.69 6.77
N LEU A 265 21.56 16.59 7.53
CA LEU A 265 20.88 15.37 7.10
C LEU A 265 19.37 15.57 6.98
N ALA A 266 18.75 16.29 7.94
CA ALA A 266 17.33 16.63 7.83
C ALA A 266 17.05 17.46 6.56
N GLY A 267 17.93 18.40 6.20
CA GLY A 267 17.84 19.16 4.95
C GLY A 267 17.99 18.28 3.70
N THR A 268 18.90 17.30 3.74
CA THR A 268 19.08 16.33 2.64
C THR A 268 17.83 15.50 2.40
N PHE A 269 17.23 14.97 3.47
CA PHE A 269 15.95 14.24 3.35
C PHE A 269 14.78 15.19 3.03
N GLY A 270 14.83 16.44 3.47
CA GLY A 270 13.88 17.48 3.10
C GLY A 270 13.80 17.73 1.59
N ALA A 271 14.89 17.52 0.86
CA ALA A 271 14.90 17.58 -0.60
C ALA A 271 14.05 16.49 -1.29
N MET A 272 13.66 15.44 -0.57
CA MET A 272 12.73 14.42 -1.08
C MET A 272 11.26 14.84 -0.99
N MET A 273 10.92 15.85 -0.16
CA MET A 273 9.54 16.30 0.03
C MET A 273 8.83 16.73 -1.28
N PRO A 274 9.47 17.43 -2.23
CA PRO A 274 8.84 17.82 -3.49
C PRO A 274 8.68 16.69 -4.51
N SER A 275 9.09 15.45 -4.21
CA SER A 275 9.11 14.33 -5.17
C SER A 275 7.74 13.96 -5.74
N GLY A 276 6.64 14.26 -5.03
CA GLY A 276 5.29 13.82 -5.40
C GLY A 276 5.02 12.32 -5.16
N VAL A 277 6.01 11.55 -4.70
CA VAL A 277 5.85 10.12 -4.37
C VAL A 277 5.59 9.98 -2.88
N LEU A 278 4.37 9.58 -2.51
CA LEU A 278 3.91 9.54 -1.12
C LEU A 278 4.86 8.74 -0.21
N SER A 279 5.31 7.57 -0.64
CA SER A 279 6.21 6.73 0.15
C SER A 279 7.54 7.43 0.46
N LEU A 280 8.10 8.18 -0.50
CA LEU A 280 9.33 8.94 -0.30
C LEU A 280 9.13 10.09 0.68
N VAL A 281 8.01 10.80 0.58
CA VAL A 281 7.65 11.89 1.50
C VAL A 281 7.46 11.36 2.92
N GLN A 282 6.80 10.21 3.07
CA GLN A 282 6.61 9.56 4.37
C GLN A 282 7.94 9.09 4.98
N ILE A 283 8.83 8.45 4.19
CA ILE A 283 10.17 8.05 4.64
C ILE A 283 10.98 9.28 5.08
N ALA A 284 11.00 10.32 4.26
CA ALA A 284 11.70 11.57 4.58
C ALA A 284 11.19 12.17 5.89
N THR A 285 9.87 12.20 6.10
CA THR A 285 9.26 12.72 7.34
C THR A 285 9.71 11.94 8.57
N ILE A 286 9.70 10.60 8.51
CA ILE A 286 10.16 9.77 9.63
C ILE A 286 11.63 9.99 9.92
N VAL A 287 12.46 10.02 8.89
CA VAL A 287 13.92 10.20 9.06
C VAL A 287 14.24 11.60 9.60
N ILE A 288 13.64 12.65 9.04
CA ILE A 288 13.84 14.03 9.52
C ILE A 288 13.41 14.15 10.98
N THR A 289 12.19 13.72 11.28
CA THR A 289 11.64 13.78 12.65
C THR A 289 12.51 12.98 13.60
N GLY A 290 12.94 11.79 13.21
CA GLY A 290 13.79 10.92 14.00
C GLY A 290 15.18 11.51 14.25
N LEU A 291 15.84 12.03 13.23
CA LEU A 291 17.16 12.64 13.37
C LEU A 291 17.13 13.88 14.25
N LEU A 292 16.11 14.73 14.09
CA LEU A 292 15.94 15.92 14.94
C LEU A 292 15.59 15.53 16.38
N LEU A 293 14.66 14.60 16.58
CA LEU A 293 14.31 14.09 17.91
C LEU A 293 15.52 13.46 18.60
N TYR A 294 16.27 12.63 17.85
CA TYR A 294 17.47 11.98 18.39
C TYR A 294 18.57 12.98 18.73
N GLY A 295 18.92 13.85 17.79
CA GLY A 295 20.02 14.81 17.94
C GLY A 295 19.75 15.94 18.94
N LEU A 296 18.49 16.40 19.04
CA LEU A 296 18.14 17.55 19.89
C LEU A 296 17.58 17.16 21.26
N ILE A 297 17.00 15.98 21.41
CA ILE A 297 16.33 15.57 22.65
C ILE A 297 16.96 14.32 23.25
N VAL A 298 16.98 13.22 22.53
CA VAL A 298 17.36 11.92 23.08
C VAL A 298 18.84 11.89 23.43
N LEU A 299 19.67 12.37 22.55
CA LEU A 299 21.12 12.33 22.73
C LEU A 299 21.64 13.33 23.77
N PRO A 300 21.15 14.58 23.87
CA PRO A 300 21.61 15.47 24.90
C PRO A 300 20.96 15.27 26.28
N LEU A 301 19.80 14.61 26.35
CA LEU A 301 19.07 14.41 27.61
C LEU A 301 19.12 12.99 28.11
N LEU A 302 18.64 12.04 27.27
CA LEU A 302 18.43 10.65 27.68
C LEU A 302 19.76 9.89 27.83
N ILE A 303 20.65 10.00 26.84
CA ILE A 303 21.94 9.29 26.87
C ILE A 303 22.81 9.72 28.05
N PRO A 304 23.02 11.03 28.34
CA PRO A 304 23.75 11.45 29.49
C PRO A 304 23.09 11.07 30.82
N ALA A 305 21.76 11.19 30.94
CA ALA A 305 21.03 10.79 32.11
C ALA A 305 21.23 9.32 32.46
N ILE A 306 21.10 8.42 31.47
CA ILE A 306 21.34 7.00 31.64
C ILE A 306 22.82 6.74 32.01
N THR A 307 23.75 7.33 31.25
CA THR A 307 25.19 7.12 31.46
C THR A 307 25.64 7.53 32.85
N VAL A 308 25.19 8.70 33.33
CA VAL A 308 25.51 9.22 34.68
C VAL A 308 24.84 8.34 35.75
N SER A 309 23.62 7.87 35.55
CA SER A 309 22.92 6.99 36.50
C SER A 309 23.61 5.64 36.68
N PHE A 310 24.15 5.07 35.63
CA PHE A 310 24.93 3.84 35.71
C PHE A 310 26.35 4.08 36.24
N GLY A 311 26.89 5.29 36.14
CA GLY A 311 28.21 5.65 36.61
C GLY A 311 29.30 4.74 36.05
N LYS A 312 30.16 4.21 36.93
CA LYS A 312 31.23 3.27 36.52
C LYS A 312 30.68 1.93 36.02
N GLY A 313 29.40 1.58 36.27
CA GLY A 313 28.75 0.37 35.79
C GLY A 313 28.55 0.35 34.27
N VAL A 314 28.57 1.52 33.62
CA VAL A 314 28.48 1.62 32.15
C VAL A 314 29.51 0.75 31.41
N TRP A 315 30.68 0.49 32.05
CA TRP A 315 31.77 -0.30 31.47
C TRP A 315 31.68 -1.81 31.74
N TRP A 316 30.59 -2.29 32.34
CA TRP A 316 30.43 -3.72 32.59
C TRP A 316 30.38 -4.54 31.30
N PRO A 317 31.00 -5.76 31.21
CA PRO A 317 31.76 -6.47 32.23
C PRO A 317 33.26 -6.10 32.26
N PHE A 318 33.72 -5.30 31.32
CA PHE A 318 35.13 -4.93 31.18
C PHE A 318 35.39 -3.67 32.00
N ARG A 319 35.80 -3.82 33.25
CA ARG A 319 36.17 -2.67 34.08
C ARG A 319 37.25 -1.86 33.34
N SER A 320 36.98 -0.57 33.12
CA SER A 320 37.99 0.38 32.68
C SER A 320 39.19 0.25 33.64
N ASN A 321 40.31 -0.25 33.17
CA ASN A 321 41.58 -0.08 33.82
C ASN A 321 41.99 1.37 33.73
N ALA A 322 41.31 2.24 34.49
CA ALA A 322 41.89 3.52 34.90
C ALA A 322 43.10 3.11 35.76
N LYS A 323 44.30 3.08 35.18
CA LYS A 323 45.53 3.02 35.96
C LYS A 323 45.46 4.09 37.04
N LYS A 324 45.65 3.61 38.30
CA LYS A 324 45.97 4.51 39.44
C LYS A 324 47.18 5.38 39.09
#